data_0c439e70a033ec441a1380dd2ec80841
#
_entry.id   0c439e70a033ec441a1380dd2ec80841
#
_cell.length_a   1.000
_cell.length_b   1.000
_cell.length_c   1.000
_cell.angle_alpha   90.00
_cell.angle_beta   90.00
_cell.angle_gamma   90.00
#
_symmetry.space_group_name_H-M   'P 1'
#
loop_
_entity.id
_entity.type
_entity.pdbx_description
1 polymer ?
#
loop_
_entity_poly.entity_id
_entity_poly.type
_entity_poly.pdbx_seq_one_letter_code
_entity_poly.pdbx_strand_id
1 'polypeptide(L)'
;MDPTTDSDASILWQDVQTLLAERDIPPANLAMIKSCNAVSFDGEVLTISTNLGFAQKKIKQQADVIEECLEQAAFQPVRLEVMLGHEKQTSSIDTNTEMTREEIKRINQAERDRAQARAVVAVPTQEAGSSRMKEKSSFENEVVSAADSKLTFDRFVAGDENMLAYEAAKQVANGENKSYNPLFIYGKSGLGKTHLLRAIQNYIVENDPSRLCVYRTSTEFINDYVEAMKNEQASAGAVLARDYQNVDVLIIDDIQNMSRAARTIEFFFDTFNTLASKDKQIVLAADRAPSQLGMGDSKFDERETSRMDSGVTVSVQVPDYELKLKLINNFYERMKLDAEAEHIKGLSANISDEMRRLMAERAGTNIRVIEGFVQTCLMTAHGKESSGGELTRDDVIRISQAKWPSGQKIMTIEQIQKAVETYYDVAHSDLVGSKRNKELMEPRHVGIWLTRELTDNTLADIGKKFGGRSHATVKHSIYWVDKTMKEDRIFQDKVQTLKDSITDTR
;
A
#
# COMPACT_ATOMS: atom_id res chain seq x y z
N MET A 1 -32.91 -11.99 25.92
CA MET A 1 -31.45 -11.93 25.95
C MET A 1 -31.07 -11.46 27.33
N ASP A 2 -30.41 -12.32 28.09
CA ASP A 2 -30.04 -12.02 29.48
C ASP A 2 -28.86 -11.04 29.51
N PRO A 3 -28.90 -9.98 30.33
CA PRO A 3 -27.84 -8.98 30.42
C PRO A 3 -26.52 -9.48 31.03
N THR A 4 -26.47 -10.72 31.51
CA THR A 4 -25.28 -11.34 32.12
C THR A 4 -24.30 -11.91 31.09
N THR A 5 -24.73 -12.37 29.92
CA THR A 5 -23.91 -12.98 28.89
C THR A 5 -23.00 -11.98 28.15
N ASP A 6 -23.39 -10.72 28.03
CA ASP A 6 -22.60 -9.66 27.40
C ASP A 6 -21.42 -9.20 28.28
N SER A 7 -21.59 -9.23 29.61
CA SER A 7 -20.54 -8.87 30.56
C SER A 7 -19.44 -9.91 30.61
N ASP A 8 -19.78 -11.18 30.64
CA ASP A 8 -18.83 -12.29 30.75
C ASP A 8 -18.00 -12.45 29.48
N ALA A 9 -18.61 -12.26 28.30
CA ALA A 9 -17.90 -12.22 27.01
C ALA A 9 -16.86 -11.11 26.95
N SER A 10 -17.18 -9.91 27.44
CA SER A 10 -16.30 -8.76 27.45
C SER A 10 -15.11 -8.94 28.38
N ILE A 11 -15.33 -9.51 29.56
CA ILE A 11 -14.28 -9.80 30.55
C ILE A 11 -13.32 -10.86 29.98
N LEU A 12 -13.87 -11.98 29.50
CA LEU A 12 -13.06 -13.06 28.89
C LEU A 12 -12.22 -12.56 27.73
N TRP A 13 -12.81 -11.72 26.87
CA TRP A 13 -12.08 -11.17 25.73
C TRP A 13 -10.94 -10.21 26.14
N GLN A 14 -11.11 -9.46 27.20
CA GLN A 14 -10.08 -8.58 27.75
C GLN A 14 -8.91 -9.37 28.34
N ASP A 15 -9.17 -10.48 29.01
CA ASP A 15 -8.15 -11.38 29.54
C ASP A 15 -7.35 -12.03 28.38
N VAL A 16 -8.04 -12.48 27.33
CA VAL A 16 -7.40 -13.02 26.12
C VAL A 16 -6.51 -11.99 25.42
N GLN A 17 -6.95 -10.73 25.31
CA GLN A 17 -6.14 -9.66 24.73
C GLN A 17 -4.87 -9.39 25.54
N THR A 18 -4.94 -9.57 26.86
CA THR A 18 -3.78 -9.43 27.75
C THR A 18 -2.78 -10.58 27.55
N LEU A 19 -3.25 -11.82 27.48
CA LEU A 19 -2.43 -12.99 27.20
C LEU A 19 -1.79 -12.94 25.80
N LEU A 20 -2.52 -12.45 24.80
CA LEU A 20 -2.00 -12.28 23.44
C LEU A 20 -0.91 -11.19 23.34
N ALA A 21 -0.96 -10.19 24.24
CA ALA A 21 0.08 -9.15 24.30
C ALA A 21 1.42 -9.66 24.83
N GLU A 22 1.43 -10.78 25.56
CA GLU A 22 2.62 -11.45 26.10
C GLU A 22 3.24 -12.44 25.10
N ARG A 23 2.53 -12.73 23.98
CA ARG A 23 3.00 -13.63 22.93
C ARG A 23 3.67 -12.84 21.80
N ASP A 24 4.55 -13.49 21.06
CA ASP A 24 5.29 -12.91 19.92
C ASP A 24 4.38 -12.75 18.68
N ILE A 25 3.34 -11.90 18.83
CA ILE A 25 2.40 -11.56 17.77
C ILE A 25 2.80 -10.21 17.16
N PRO A 26 2.87 -10.09 15.83
CA PRO A 26 3.17 -8.81 15.19
C PRO A 26 2.26 -7.68 15.69
N PRO A 27 2.79 -6.50 16.03
CA PRO A 27 2.02 -5.40 16.61
C PRO A 27 0.76 -5.01 15.82
N ALA A 28 0.84 -5.08 14.49
CA ALA A 28 -0.30 -4.80 13.61
C ALA A 28 -1.44 -5.82 13.78
N ASN A 29 -1.13 -7.10 13.97
CA ASN A 29 -2.13 -8.14 14.21
C ASN A 29 -2.73 -8.01 15.61
N LEU A 30 -1.92 -7.68 16.60
CA LEU A 30 -2.38 -7.44 17.97
C LEU A 30 -3.31 -6.22 18.04
N ALA A 31 -3.00 -5.14 17.36
CA ALA A 31 -3.85 -3.96 17.27
C ALA A 31 -5.22 -4.30 16.63
N MET A 32 -5.21 -5.13 15.59
CA MET A 32 -6.41 -5.59 14.89
C MET A 32 -7.29 -6.47 15.79
N ILE A 33 -6.69 -7.38 16.55
CA ILE A 33 -7.41 -8.23 17.53
C ILE A 33 -8.00 -7.35 18.64
N LYS A 34 -7.27 -6.34 19.11
CA LYS A 34 -7.75 -5.39 20.13
C LYS A 34 -8.90 -4.51 19.66
N SER A 35 -9.05 -4.30 18.35
CA SER A 35 -10.16 -3.51 17.80
C SER A 35 -11.47 -4.29 17.68
N CYS A 36 -11.48 -5.60 17.99
CA CYS A 36 -12.67 -6.42 17.97
C CYS A 36 -13.44 -6.32 19.29
N ASN A 37 -14.76 -6.32 19.17
CA ASN A 37 -15.66 -6.29 20.32
C ASN A 37 -16.20 -7.70 20.59
N ALA A 38 -16.24 -8.13 21.86
CA ALA A 38 -16.96 -9.32 22.24
C ALA A 38 -18.47 -9.11 22.08
N VAL A 39 -19.16 -10.11 21.55
CA VAL A 39 -20.60 -10.06 21.28
C VAL A 39 -21.35 -10.98 22.22
N SER A 40 -20.89 -12.22 22.40
CA SER A 40 -21.53 -13.18 23.27
C SER A 40 -20.58 -14.32 23.66
N PHE A 41 -20.81 -14.92 24.81
CA PHE A 41 -20.13 -16.13 25.26
C PHE A 41 -21.17 -17.08 25.86
N ASP A 42 -21.24 -18.30 25.32
CA ASP A 42 -22.21 -19.32 25.75
C ASP A 42 -21.60 -20.44 26.61
N GLY A 43 -20.30 -20.30 26.96
CA GLY A 43 -19.54 -21.30 27.71
C GLY A 43 -18.70 -22.23 26.84
N GLU A 44 -18.98 -22.38 25.54
CA GLU A 44 -18.21 -23.19 24.59
C GLU A 44 -17.67 -22.38 23.42
N VAL A 45 -18.37 -21.30 23.05
CA VAL A 45 -18.01 -20.44 21.92
C VAL A 45 -17.99 -18.98 22.33
N LEU A 46 -16.86 -18.30 22.11
CA LEU A 46 -16.78 -16.86 22.20
C LEU A 46 -16.98 -16.25 20.81
N THR A 47 -18.02 -15.45 20.67
CA THR A 47 -18.29 -14.70 19.45
C THR A 47 -17.77 -13.27 19.57
N ILE A 48 -16.88 -12.88 18.67
CA ILE A 48 -16.39 -11.51 18.56
C ILE A 48 -16.83 -10.88 17.24
N SER A 49 -17.00 -9.56 17.22
CA SER A 49 -17.35 -8.81 16.02
C SER A 49 -16.23 -7.87 15.59
N THR A 50 -16.07 -7.74 14.30
CA THR A 50 -15.22 -6.73 13.67
C THR A 50 -15.96 -6.08 12.51
N ASN A 51 -15.74 -4.79 12.28
CA ASN A 51 -16.35 -4.07 11.17
C ASN A 51 -15.57 -4.23 9.86
N LEU A 52 -14.43 -4.92 9.89
CA LEU A 52 -13.50 -5.07 8.77
C LEU A 52 -13.44 -6.54 8.31
N GLY A 53 -13.90 -6.83 7.09
CA GLY A 53 -13.85 -8.19 6.52
C GLY A 53 -12.43 -8.77 6.44
N PHE A 54 -11.43 -7.91 6.23
CA PHE A 54 -10.02 -8.29 6.26
C PHE A 54 -9.57 -8.71 7.67
N ALA A 55 -9.98 -7.99 8.71
CA ALA A 55 -9.67 -8.34 10.09
C ALA A 55 -10.28 -9.70 10.44
N GLN A 56 -11.52 -9.97 10.03
CA GLN A 56 -12.16 -11.27 10.19
C GLN A 56 -11.31 -12.41 9.60
N LYS A 57 -10.83 -12.24 8.36
CA LYS A 57 -10.01 -13.24 7.67
C LYS A 57 -8.65 -13.45 8.37
N LYS A 58 -8.01 -12.37 8.82
CA LYS A 58 -6.72 -12.42 9.54
C LYS A 58 -6.85 -13.05 10.93
N ILE A 59 -7.91 -12.72 11.66
CA ILE A 59 -8.19 -13.30 12.98
C ILE A 59 -8.48 -14.80 12.85
N LYS A 60 -9.25 -15.21 11.82
CA LYS A 60 -9.48 -16.63 11.50
C LYS A 60 -8.18 -17.37 11.13
N GLN A 61 -7.21 -16.70 10.53
CA GLN A 61 -5.88 -17.29 10.25
C GLN A 61 -5.04 -17.50 11.52
N GLN A 62 -5.35 -16.81 12.60
CA GLN A 62 -4.68 -16.90 13.90
C GLN A 62 -5.59 -17.53 14.96
N ALA A 63 -6.68 -18.16 14.55
CA ALA A 63 -7.65 -18.77 15.47
C ALA A 63 -6.99 -19.73 16.45
N ASP A 64 -6.07 -20.57 16.00
CA ASP A 64 -5.37 -21.55 16.84
C ASP A 64 -4.66 -20.89 18.03
N VAL A 65 -3.97 -19.77 17.81
CA VAL A 65 -3.26 -19.04 18.89
C VAL A 65 -4.22 -18.32 19.82
N ILE A 66 -5.32 -17.80 19.27
CA ILE A 66 -6.35 -17.12 20.06
C ILE A 66 -7.15 -18.13 20.89
N GLU A 67 -7.46 -19.28 20.33
CA GLU A 67 -8.17 -20.37 21.02
C GLU A 67 -7.31 -20.97 22.14
N GLU A 68 -5.98 -21.07 21.96
CA GLU A 68 -5.07 -21.44 23.08
C GLU A 68 -5.13 -20.40 24.23
N CYS A 69 -5.20 -19.11 23.93
CA CYS A 69 -5.32 -18.07 24.95
C CYS A 69 -6.72 -18.07 25.57
N LEU A 70 -7.76 -18.38 24.79
CA LEU A 70 -9.13 -18.58 25.28
C LEU A 70 -9.22 -19.75 26.26
N GLU A 71 -8.60 -20.89 25.94
CA GLU A 71 -8.55 -22.05 26.82
C GLU A 71 -7.82 -21.73 28.13
N GLN A 72 -6.75 -20.95 28.08
CA GLN A 72 -6.06 -20.49 29.29
C GLN A 72 -6.88 -19.52 30.13
N ALA A 73 -7.61 -18.60 29.51
CA ALA A 73 -8.42 -17.60 30.21
C ALA A 73 -9.72 -18.20 30.78
N ALA A 74 -10.36 -19.10 30.04
CA ALA A 74 -11.63 -19.72 30.44
C ALA A 74 -11.46 -20.99 31.28
N PHE A 75 -10.26 -21.55 31.41
CA PHE A 75 -9.94 -22.83 32.04
C PHE A 75 -10.71 -24.02 31.45
N GLN A 76 -11.15 -23.90 30.21
CA GLN A 76 -11.86 -24.93 29.45
C GLN A 76 -11.71 -24.65 27.94
N PRO A 77 -11.85 -25.68 27.07
CA PRO A 77 -11.78 -25.48 25.63
C PRO A 77 -12.89 -24.53 25.14
N VAL A 78 -12.52 -23.43 24.52
CA VAL A 78 -13.44 -22.43 23.94
C VAL A 78 -13.09 -22.19 22.50
N ARG A 79 -14.07 -22.25 21.62
CA ARG A 79 -13.92 -21.93 20.18
C ARG A 79 -14.12 -20.45 19.93
N LEU A 80 -13.43 -19.93 18.93
CA LEU A 80 -13.56 -18.55 18.48
C LEU A 80 -14.47 -18.46 17.26
N GLU A 81 -15.52 -17.67 17.34
CA GLU A 81 -16.34 -17.30 16.20
C GLU A 81 -16.19 -15.80 15.92
N VAL A 82 -15.90 -15.44 14.66
CA VAL A 82 -15.68 -14.05 14.25
C VAL A 82 -16.77 -13.63 13.29
N MET A 83 -17.61 -12.69 13.72
CA MET A 83 -18.70 -12.12 12.95
C MET A 83 -18.33 -10.75 12.37
N LEU A 84 -18.91 -10.41 11.21
CA LEU A 84 -18.92 -9.04 10.70
C LEU A 84 -20.08 -8.29 11.40
N GLY A 85 -19.75 -7.23 12.13
CA GLY A 85 -20.75 -6.36 12.76
C GLY A 85 -21.54 -5.62 11.69
N HIS A 86 -22.87 -5.70 11.77
CA HIS A 86 -23.74 -4.87 10.97
C HIS A 86 -23.98 -3.54 11.71
N GLU A 87 -23.19 -2.51 11.42
CA GLU A 87 -23.63 -1.14 11.64
C GLU A 87 -24.48 -0.68 10.46
N LYS A 88 -25.52 0.10 10.79
CA LYS A 88 -26.46 0.67 9.84
C LYS A 88 -25.73 1.33 8.68
N GLN A 89 -25.98 0.81 7.49
CA GLN A 89 -25.81 1.37 6.18
C GLN A 89 -24.98 2.68 6.07
N THR A 90 -23.69 2.52 6.05
CA THR A 90 -22.81 3.27 5.16
C THR A 90 -22.14 2.22 4.29
N SER A 91 -22.30 2.35 2.99
CA SER A 91 -21.95 1.36 1.98
C SER A 91 -20.55 0.77 2.19
N SER A 92 -20.49 -0.43 2.77
CA SER A 92 -19.32 -1.28 2.66
C SER A 92 -19.20 -1.71 1.20
N ILE A 93 -18.22 -1.16 0.52
CA ILE A 93 -17.79 -1.70 -0.77
C ILE A 93 -17.21 -3.07 -0.45
N ASP A 94 -17.88 -4.10 -0.93
CA ASP A 94 -17.38 -5.46 -0.92
C ASP A 94 -16.05 -5.48 -1.69
N THR A 95 -14.93 -5.65 -0.97
CA THR A 95 -13.57 -5.56 -1.50
C THR A 95 -13.21 -6.67 -2.47
N ASN A 96 -14.13 -7.57 -2.75
CA ASN A 96 -13.96 -8.68 -3.71
C ASN A 96 -14.76 -8.53 -5.00
N THR A 97 -15.52 -7.44 -5.16
CA THR A 97 -16.33 -7.22 -6.36
C THR A 97 -15.60 -6.29 -7.31
N GLU A 98 -15.43 -6.69 -8.56
CA GLU A 98 -15.01 -5.79 -9.63
C GLU A 98 -16.00 -4.63 -9.69
N MET A 99 -15.49 -3.39 -9.71
CA MET A 99 -16.35 -2.21 -9.83
C MET A 99 -17.16 -2.29 -11.12
N THR A 100 -18.46 -2.20 -11.01
CA THR A 100 -19.33 -2.21 -12.18
C THR A 100 -19.23 -0.90 -12.96
N ARG A 101 -19.57 -0.95 -14.24
CA ARG A 101 -19.62 0.26 -15.08
C ARG A 101 -20.54 1.33 -14.51
N GLU A 102 -21.59 0.93 -13.79
CA GLU A 102 -22.53 1.85 -13.15
C GLU A 102 -21.94 2.52 -11.91
N GLU A 103 -21.17 1.79 -11.11
CA GLU A 103 -20.46 2.35 -9.96
C GLU A 103 -19.41 3.35 -10.41
N ILE A 104 -18.63 3.05 -11.45
CA ILE A 104 -17.66 3.97 -12.03
C ILE A 104 -18.37 5.23 -12.59
N LYS A 105 -19.54 5.08 -13.21
CA LYS A 105 -20.34 6.24 -13.65
C LYS A 105 -20.80 7.12 -12.49
N ARG A 106 -21.25 6.51 -11.38
CA ARG A 106 -21.66 7.25 -10.18
C ARG A 106 -20.48 8.02 -9.57
N ILE A 107 -19.31 7.38 -9.48
CA ILE A 107 -18.08 8.02 -8.99
C ILE A 107 -17.69 9.20 -9.88
N ASN A 108 -17.65 9.02 -11.19
CA ASN A 108 -17.32 10.07 -12.15
C ASN A 108 -18.36 11.23 -12.12
N GLN A 109 -19.65 10.93 -11.91
CA GLN A 109 -20.67 11.97 -11.76
C GLN A 109 -20.49 12.74 -10.45
N ALA A 110 -20.26 12.04 -9.33
CA ALA A 110 -20.00 12.68 -8.06
C ALA A 110 -18.75 13.58 -8.12
N GLU A 111 -17.70 13.18 -8.83
CA GLU A 111 -16.50 14.01 -9.03
C GLU A 111 -16.77 15.29 -9.82
N ARG A 112 -17.65 15.22 -10.84
CA ARG A 112 -18.05 16.42 -11.60
C ARG A 112 -18.86 17.38 -10.75
N ASP A 113 -19.81 16.85 -9.99
CA ASP A 113 -20.61 17.64 -9.08
C ASP A 113 -19.74 18.29 -8.00
N ARG A 114 -18.70 17.55 -7.52
CA ARG A 114 -17.68 18.03 -6.60
C ARG A 114 -16.80 19.13 -7.21
N ALA A 115 -16.38 18.97 -8.46
CA ALA A 115 -15.57 19.97 -9.17
C ALA A 115 -16.38 21.25 -9.41
N GLN A 116 -17.67 21.13 -9.74
CA GLN A 116 -18.56 22.29 -9.89
C GLN A 116 -18.82 23.00 -8.56
N ALA A 117 -19.01 22.24 -7.47
CA ALA A 117 -19.17 22.83 -6.13
C ALA A 117 -17.91 23.58 -5.69
N ARG A 118 -16.72 23.06 -6.02
CA ARG A 118 -15.43 23.76 -5.74
C ARG A 118 -15.28 25.08 -6.52
N ALA A 119 -15.77 25.12 -7.76
CA ALA A 119 -15.73 26.34 -8.57
C ALA A 119 -16.67 27.45 -8.04
N VAL A 120 -17.72 27.07 -7.32
CA VAL A 120 -18.69 28.02 -6.74
C VAL A 120 -18.21 28.60 -5.41
N VAL A 121 -17.35 27.86 -4.66
CA VAL A 121 -16.84 28.30 -3.35
C VAL A 121 -15.69 29.32 -3.47
N ALA A 122 -15.16 29.55 -4.67
CA ALA A 122 -14.04 30.45 -4.93
C ALA A 122 -14.43 31.95 -5.04
N VAL A 123 -15.58 32.39 -4.49
CA VAL A 123 -15.93 33.80 -4.40
C VAL A 123 -15.71 34.30 -2.97
N PRO A 124 -14.83 35.27 -2.72
CA PRO A 124 -14.57 35.77 -1.37
C PRO A 124 -15.71 36.66 -0.90
N THR A 125 -16.48 36.20 0.07
CA THR A 125 -17.42 37.03 0.82
C THR A 125 -16.69 37.62 2.02
N GLN A 126 -16.44 38.90 1.97
CA GLN A 126 -16.05 39.70 3.14
C GLN A 126 -17.27 39.83 4.08
N GLU A 127 -17.17 39.24 5.26
CA GLU A 127 -17.94 39.74 6.43
C GLU A 127 -17.07 39.82 7.67
N ALA A 128 -17.10 41.03 8.22
CA ALA A 128 -16.42 41.41 9.44
C ALA A 128 -17.17 40.92 10.68
N GLY A 129 -16.47 40.28 11.61
CA GLY A 129 -16.99 39.94 12.92
C GLY A 129 -15.88 39.51 13.85
N SER A 130 -15.52 40.39 14.77
CA SER A 130 -14.47 40.30 15.79
C SER A 130 -14.67 39.15 16.77
N SER A 131 -13.67 38.26 16.94
CA SER A 131 -13.24 37.77 18.27
C SER A 131 -12.00 36.91 18.20
N ARG A 132 -11.03 37.20 19.07
CA ARG A 132 -9.77 36.50 19.40
C ARG A 132 -8.95 36.01 18.21
N MET A 133 -7.91 36.79 17.89
CA MET A 133 -6.85 36.40 16.96
C MET A 133 -6.24 35.04 17.37
N LYS A 134 -6.71 33.98 16.76
CA LYS A 134 -5.83 32.86 16.43
C LYS A 134 -4.99 33.40 15.28
N GLU A 135 -3.68 33.48 15.45
CA GLU A 135 -2.76 33.80 14.36
C GLU A 135 -2.97 32.71 13.29
N LYS A 136 -3.63 33.07 12.19
CA LYS A 136 -3.87 32.16 11.07
C LYS A 136 -2.55 31.93 10.34
N SER A 137 -2.32 30.69 9.91
CA SER A 137 -1.31 30.36 8.91
C SER A 137 -1.56 31.17 7.64
N SER A 138 -0.51 31.51 6.89
CA SER A 138 -0.65 32.07 5.54
C SER A 138 -1.07 31.00 4.53
N PHE A 139 -0.94 29.72 4.88
CA PHE A 139 -1.47 28.63 4.07
C PHE A 139 -3.01 28.65 4.12
N GLU A 140 -3.60 28.49 2.95
CA GLU A 140 -5.03 28.20 2.78
C GLU A 140 -5.14 26.77 2.23
N ASN A 141 -6.33 26.17 2.32
CA ASN A 141 -6.58 24.91 1.63
C ASN A 141 -6.35 25.13 0.14
N GLU A 142 -5.25 24.59 -0.37
CA GLU A 142 -4.85 24.77 -1.76
C GLU A 142 -5.88 24.22 -2.72
N VAL A 143 -6.17 24.96 -3.77
CA VAL A 143 -6.95 24.45 -4.90
C VAL A 143 -6.14 23.33 -5.56
N VAL A 144 -6.60 22.10 -5.34
CA VAL A 144 -5.95 20.92 -5.91
C VAL A 144 -6.03 20.96 -7.43
N SER A 145 -4.93 20.65 -8.14
CA SER A 145 -4.92 20.66 -9.59
C SER A 145 -6.00 19.71 -10.16
N ALA A 146 -6.47 19.97 -11.37
CA ALA A 146 -7.47 19.10 -12.02
C ALA A 146 -7.00 17.63 -12.16
N ALA A 147 -5.69 17.41 -12.29
CA ALA A 147 -5.12 16.07 -12.32
C ALA A 147 -5.12 15.43 -10.91
N ASP A 148 -4.69 16.17 -9.89
CA ASP A 148 -4.61 15.66 -8.52
C ASP A 148 -6.00 15.53 -7.87
N SER A 149 -7.00 16.31 -8.29
CA SER A 149 -8.37 16.20 -7.82
C SER A 149 -9.02 14.84 -8.20
N LYS A 150 -8.49 14.16 -9.21
CA LYS A 150 -8.89 12.80 -9.57
C LYS A 150 -8.31 11.72 -8.65
N LEU A 151 -7.36 12.06 -7.78
CA LEU A 151 -6.74 11.10 -6.84
C LEU A 151 -7.56 11.00 -5.55
N THR A 152 -8.69 10.30 -5.63
CA THR A 152 -9.64 10.11 -4.53
C THR A 152 -9.62 8.67 -4.01
N PHE A 153 -10.18 8.42 -2.83
CA PHE A 153 -10.34 7.07 -2.28
C PHE A 153 -11.19 6.18 -3.19
N ASP A 154 -12.23 6.73 -3.81
CA ASP A 154 -13.13 5.98 -4.70
C ASP A 154 -12.44 5.54 -5.99
N ARG A 155 -11.38 6.25 -6.40
CA ARG A 155 -10.56 5.87 -7.56
C ARG A 155 -9.40 4.96 -7.22
N PHE A 156 -9.11 4.76 -5.94
CA PHE A 156 -8.05 3.87 -5.53
C PHE A 156 -8.49 2.41 -5.60
N VAL A 157 -7.73 1.57 -6.29
CA VAL A 157 -8.02 0.14 -6.39
C VAL A 157 -7.35 -0.58 -5.23
N ALA A 158 -8.14 -1.01 -4.27
CA ALA A 158 -7.66 -1.74 -3.11
C ALA A 158 -7.58 -3.26 -3.37
N GLY A 159 -6.53 -3.86 -2.84
CA GLY A 159 -6.26 -5.30 -2.82
C GLY A 159 -5.49 -5.67 -1.56
N ASP A 160 -5.20 -6.96 -1.37
CA ASP A 160 -4.51 -7.44 -0.16
C ASP A 160 -3.15 -6.75 0.05
N GLU A 161 -2.47 -6.34 -1.04
CA GLU A 161 -1.16 -5.71 -1.03
C GLU A 161 -1.13 -4.27 -0.53
N ASN A 162 -2.27 -3.59 -0.54
CA ASN A 162 -2.37 -2.17 -0.21
C ASN A 162 -3.55 -1.81 0.71
N MET A 163 -4.37 -2.80 1.11
CA MET A 163 -5.58 -2.59 1.89
C MET A 163 -5.28 -1.89 3.23
N LEU A 164 -4.23 -2.31 3.94
CA LEU A 164 -3.90 -1.72 5.22
C LEU A 164 -3.53 -0.23 5.08
N ALA A 165 -2.80 0.13 4.01
CA ALA A 165 -2.45 1.52 3.74
C ALA A 165 -3.68 2.35 3.34
N TYR A 166 -4.60 1.76 2.58
CA TYR A 166 -5.86 2.38 2.20
C TYR A 166 -6.75 2.69 3.42
N GLU A 167 -6.95 1.70 4.29
CA GLU A 167 -7.76 1.88 5.50
C GLU A 167 -7.11 2.88 6.48
N ALA A 168 -5.79 2.80 6.69
CA ALA A 168 -5.07 3.77 7.52
C ALA A 168 -5.22 5.20 6.97
N ALA A 169 -5.11 5.38 5.65
CA ALA A 169 -5.32 6.67 5.01
C ALA A 169 -6.75 7.20 5.20
N LYS A 170 -7.77 6.34 5.13
CA LYS A 170 -9.17 6.72 5.39
C LYS A 170 -9.40 7.14 6.84
N GLN A 171 -8.82 6.42 7.81
CA GLN A 171 -8.92 6.77 9.23
C GLN A 171 -8.31 8.16 9.51
N VAL A 172 -7.17 8.46 8.90
CA VAL A 172 -6.55 9.79 9.01
C VAL A 172 -7.39 10.88 8.35
N ALA A 173 -7.96 10.59 7.17
CA ALA A 173 -8.81 11.55 6.47
C ALA A 173 -10.06 11.91 7.29
N ASN A 174 -10.72 10.92 7.91
CA ASN A 174 -11.87 11.14 8.79
C ASN A 174 -11.51 11.91 10.08
N GLY A 175 -10.26 11.85 10.54
CA GLY A 175 -9.80 12.59 11.72
C GLY A 175 -10.28 12.03 13.07
N GLU A 176 -10.87 10.84 13.07
CA GLU A 176 -11.48 10.25 14.26
C GLU A 176 -10.47 9.58 15.20
N ASN A 177 -9.34 9.09 14.65
CA ASN A 177 -8.40 8.28 15.40
C ASN A 177 -6.99 8.91 15.45
N LYS A 178 -6.63 9.47 16.61
CA LYS A 178 -5.30 10.06 16.84
C LYS A 178 -4.16 9.05 16.96
N SER A 179 -4.45 7.75 17.07
CA SER A 179 -3.41 6.70 17.14
C SER A 179 -2.63 6.53 15.82
N TYR A 180 -3.15 7.08 14.72
CA TYR A 180 -2.50 7.06 13.41
C TYR A 180 -1.58 8.28 13.18
N ASN A 181 -0.93 8.78 14.23
CA ASN A 181 -0.07 9.96 14.13
C ASN A 181 1.34 9.70 14.67
N PRO A 182 2.39 9.78 13.82
CA PRO A 182 2.32 9.98 12.39
C PRO A 182 1.80 8.74 11.64
N LEU A 183 1.18 8.95 10.45
CA LEU A 183 0.98 7.88 9.48
C LEU A 183 2.16 7.86 8.51
N PHE A 184 2.87 6.75 8.44
CA PHE A 184 4.00 6.57 7.53
C PHE A 184 3.67 5.49 6.49
N ILE A 185 3.57 5.89 5.20
CA ILE A 185 3.26 4.99 4.09
C ILE A 185 4.53 4.77 3.27
N TYR A 186 4.98 3.51 3.14
CA TYR A 186 6.18 3.24 2.35
C TYR A 186 5.98 2.13 1.30
N GLY A 187 6.86 2.12 0.31
CA GLY A 187 6.86 1.13 -0.76
C GLY A 187 7.50 1.66 -2.03
N LYS A 188 7.83 0.78 -2.96
CA LYS A 188 8.50 1.12 -4.21
C LYS A 188 7.77 2.23 -4.98
N SER A 189 8.48 2.94 -5.86
CA SER A 189 7.88 3.98 -6.69
C SER A 189 6.79 3.41 -7.62
N GLY A 190 5.71 4.18 -7.82
CA GLY A 190 4.61 3.80 -8.72
C GLY A 190 3.61 2.81 -8.15
N LEU A 191 3.57 2.59 -6.82
CA LEU A 191 2.60 1.69 -6.17
C LEU A 191 1.34 2.40 -5.63
N GLY A 192 1.20 3.72 -5.80
CA GLY A 192 0.00 4.46 -5.39
C GLY A 192 0.12 5.23 -4.09
N LYS A 193 1.32 5.38 -3.48
CA LYS A 193 1.51 6.20 -2.26
C LYS A 193 0.99 7.62 -2.43
N THR A 194 1.45 8.34 -3.44
CA THR A 194 0.98 9.70 -3.78
C THR A 194 -0.53 9.76 -3.96
N HIS A 195 -1.15 8.71 -4.54
CA HIS A 195 -2.60 8.64 -4.67
C HIS A 195 -3.29 8.63 -3.29
N LEU A 196 -2.82 7.81 -2.36
CA LEU A 196 -3.37 7.78 -1.00
C LEU A 196 -3.18 9.11 -0.27
N LEU A 197 -2.02 9.75 -0.39
CA LEU A 197 -1.76 11.06 0.21
C LEU A 197 -2.69 12.15 -0.35
N ARG A 198 -2.84 12.18 -1.67
CA ARG A 198 -3.77 13.12 -2.33
C ARG A 198 -5.24 12.77 -2.00
N ALA A 199 -5.59 11.50 -1.87
CA ALA A 199 -6.91 11.09 -1.45
C ALA A 199 -7.25 11.60 -0.03
N ILE A 200 -6.29 11.57 0.90
CA ILE A 200 -6.45 12.18 2.23
C ILE A 200 -6.72 13.68 2.08
N GLN A 201 -5.87 14.40 1.33
CA GLN A 201 -6.04 15.84 1.13
C GLN A 201 -7.40 16.17 0.49
N ASN A 202 -7.75 15.51 -0.61
CA ASN A 202 -9.00 15.74 -1.32
C ASN A 202 -10.21 15.49 -0.42
N TYR A 203 -10.18 14.40 0.36
CA TYR A 203 -11.26 14.08 1.29
C TYR A 203 -11.44 15.16 2.36
N ILE A 204 -10.34 15.64 2.97
CA ILE A 204 -10.39 16.67 4.00
C ILE A 204 -10.91 17.98 3.41
N VAL A 205 -10.37 18.44 2.29
CA VAL A 205 -10.79 19.70 1.64
C VAL A 205 -12.28 19.68 1.28
N GLU A 206 -12.80 18.51 0.94
CA GLU A 206 -14.20 18.35 0.53
C GLU A 206 -15.15 18.20 1.72
N ASN A 207 -14.80 17.36 2.72
CA ASN A 207 -15.73 16.96 3.77
C ASN A 207 -15.52 17.75 5.08
N ASP A 208 -14.32 18.31 5.31
CA ASP A 208 -14.00 19.12 6.48
C ASP A 208 -13.06 20.28 6.12
N PRO A 209 -13.54 21.27 5.34
CA PRO A 209 -12.73 22.42 4.90
C PRO A 209 -12.26 23.31 6.05
N SER A 210 -12.75 23.10 7.27
CA SER A 210 -12.28 23.83 8.46
C SER A 210 -10.90 23.34 8.94
N ARG A 211 -10.49 22.11 8.55
CA ARG A 211 -9.15 21.58 8.80
C ARG A 211 -8.20 22.06 7.71
N LEU A 212 -7.17 22.76 8.10
CA LEU A 212 -6.12 23.19 7.18
C LEU A 212 -5.20 22.01 6.86
N CYS A 213 -5.32 21.47 5.64
CA CYS A 213 -4.52 20.37 5.14
C CYS A 213 -3.51 20.84 4.11
N VAL A 214 -2.22 20.76 4.43
CA VAL A 214 -1.12 21.15 3.56
C VAL A 214 -0.40 19.91 3.05
N TYR A 215 -0.33 19.74 1.73
CA TYR A 215 0.45 18.74 1.04
C TYR A 215 1.69 19.38 0.42
N ARG A 216 2.85 18.75 0.64
CA ARG A 216 4.13 19.10 -0.02
C ARG A 216 4.86 17.85 -0.43
N THR A 217 5.48 17.88 -1.57
CA THR A 217 6.61 16.99 -1.81
C THR A 217 7.80 17.46 -0.98
N SER A 218 8.71 16.56 -0.65
CA SER A 218 9.94 16.96 0.07
C SER A 218 10.74 18.03 -0.68
N THR A 219 10.68 18.04 -2.01
CA THR A 219 11.34 19.08 -2.84
C THR A 219 10.67 20.45 -2.65
N GLU A 220 9.35 20.51 -2.65
CA GLU A 220 8.62 21.75 -2.38
C GLU A 220 8.90 22.24 -0.97
N PHE A 221 8.89 21.36 0.04
CA PHE A 221 9.22 21.72 1.41
C PHE A 221 10.64 22.28 1.55
N ILE A 222 11.63 21.68 0.85
CA ILE A 222 13.01 22.22 0.79
C ILE A 222 13.03 23.59 0.12
N ASN A 223 12.28 23.78 -0.96
CA ASN A 223 12.23 25.04 -1.68
C ASN A 223 11.59 26.14 -0.82
N ASP A 224 10.48 25.86 -0.14
CA ASP A 224 9.84 26.80 0.79
C ASP A 224 10.83 27.26 1.86
N TYR A 225 11.60 26.32 2.44
CA TYR A 225 12.63 26.65 3.43
C TYR A 225 13.77 27.50 2.83
N VAL A 226 14.29 27.12 1.67
CA VAL A 226 15.41 27.82 1.00
C VAL A 226 14.98 29.25 0.59
N GLU A 227 13.76 29.41 0.11
CA GLU A 227 13.21 30.69 -0.30
C GLU A 227 13.03 31.63 0.93
N ALA A 228 12.50 31.09 2.01
CA ALA A 228 12.40 31.85 3.26
C ALA A 228 13.77 32.27 3.82
N MET A 229 14.79 31.41 3.68
CA MET A 229 16.16 31.75 4.13
C MET A 229 16.89 32.72 3.22
N LYS A 230 16.52 32.83 1.95
CA LYS A 230 17.07 33.81 0.99
C LYS A 230 16.41 35.19 1.11
N ASN A 231 15.23 35.26 1.73
CA ASN A 231 14.53 36.50 1.91
C ASN A 231 15.28 37.36 2.95
N GLU A 232 15.68 38.60 2.57
CA GLU A 232 16.42 39.54 3.42
C GLU A 232 15.62 40.02 4.64
N GLN A 233 14.34 39.72 4.71
CA GLN A 233 13.54 40.00 5.90
C GLN A 233 13.90 39.03 7.03
N ALA A 234 14.51 39.50 8.09
CA ALA A 234 14.98 38.71 9.22
C ALA A 234 13.91 37.81 9.89
N SER A 235 12.64 38.01 9.58
CA SER A 235 11.50 37.25 10.12
C SER A 235 10.96 36.17 9.19
N ALA A 236 11.41 36.07 7.92
CA ALA A 236 10.81 35.17 6.92
C ALA A 236 10.86 33.70 7.34
N GLY A 237 11.98 33.22 7.88
CA GLY A 237 12.09 31.88 8.41
C GLY A 237 11.16 31.59 9.60
N ALA A 238 10.99 32.56 10.49
CA ALA A 238 10.07 32.43 11.62
C ALA A 238 8.60 32.44 11.18
N VAL A 239 8.27 33.23 10.13
CA VAL A 239 6.92 33.20 9.52
C VAL A 239 6.63 31.85 8.92
N LEU A 240 7.54 31.30 8.12
CA LEU A 240 7.38 29.98 7.52
C LEU A 240 7.21 28.89 8.59
N ALA A 241 8.06 28.90 9.64
CA ALA A 241 7.94 27.97 10.74
C ALA A 241 6.56 28.05 11.42
N ARG A 242 6.08 29.26 11.69
CA ARG A 242 4.74 29.48 12.26
C ARG A 242 3.64 28.98 11.33
N ASP A 243 3.75 29.19 10.03
CA ASP A 243 2.77 28.78 9.05
C ASP A 243 2.64 27.26 9.02
N TYR A 244 3.75 26.52 8.95
CA TYR A 244 3.73 25.05 9.04
C TYR A 244 3.24 24.53 10.40
N GLN A 245 3.57 25.20 11.51
CA GLN A 245 3.16 24.80 12.87
C GLN A 245 1.68 25.06 13.18
N ASN A 246 0.97 25.78 12.32
CA ASN A 246 -0.45 26.12 12.47
C ASN A 246 -1.37 25.33 11.53
N VAL A 247 -0.86 24.36 10.75
CA VAL A 247 -1.68 23.45 9.96
C VAL A 247 -2.37 22.41 10.86
N ASP A 248 -3.48 21.86 10.40
CA ASP A 248 -4.16 20.76 11.09
C ASP A 248 -3.68 19.39 10.62
N VAL A 249 -3.32 19.30 9.35
CA VAL A 249 -2.75 18.10 8.72
C VAL A 249 -1.59 18.49 7.83
N LEU A 250 -0.41 17.93 8.10
CA LEU A 250 0.78 18.09 7.26
C LEU A 250 1.07 16.77 6.53
N ILE A 251 1.09 16.82 5.21
CA ILE A 251 1.40 15.68 4.35
C ILE A 251 2.71 15.96 3.62
N ILE A 252 3.71 15.08 3.81
CA ILE A 252 4.99 15.16 3.09
C ILE A 252 5.19 13.89 2.25
N ASP A 253 5.29 14.07 0.94
CA ASP A 253 5.56 12.98 -0.01
C ASP A 253 7.04 12.89 -0.34
N ASP A 254 7.50 11.66 -0.64
CA ASP A 254 8.87 11.34 -1.05
C ASP A 254 9.96 11.84 -0.08
N ILE A 255 9.75 11.67 1.25
CA ILE A 255 10.62 12.22 2.30
C ILE A 255 12.08 11.78 2.17
N GLN A 256 12.38 10.65 1.48
CA GLN A 256 13.74 10.19 1.21
C GLN A 256 14.59 11.22 0.45
N ASN A 257 13.97 12.10 -0.36
CA ASN A 257 14.70 13.13 -1.11
C ASN A 257 15.24 14.25 -0.20
N MET A 258 14.72 14.36 1.04
CA MET A 258 15.22 15.30 2.04
C MET A 258 16.55 14.85 2.67
N SER A 259 16.92 13.58 2.52
CA SER A 259 18.04 12.92 3.23
C SER A 259 19.43 13.59 3.11
N ARG A 260 19.61 14.52 2.17
CA ARG A 260 20.88 15.24 1.96
C ARG A 260 20.85 16.70 2.42
N ALA A 261 19.70 17.20 2.85
CA ALA A 261 19.47 18.61 3.20
C ALA A 261 19.45 18.81 4.72
N ALA A 262 20.59 18.72 5.41
CA ALA A 262 20.69 18.69 6.87
C ALA A 262 19.92 19.83 7.59
N ARG A 263 20.04 21.08 7.12
CA ARG A 263 19.30 22.21 7.72
C ARG A 263 17.80 22.13 7.52
N THR A 264 17.36 21.60 6.38
CA THR A 264 15.95 21.39 6.12
C THR A 264 15.40 20.22 6.93
N ILE A 265 16.20 19.19 7.19
CA ILE A 265 15.85 18.09 8.11
C ILE A 265 15.61 18.64 9.52
N GLU A 266 16.52 19.46 10.04
CA GLU A 266 16.36 20.12 11.33
C GLU A 266 15.05 20.93 11.40
N PHE A 267 14.80 21.78 10.41
CA PHE A 267 13.57 22.55 10.30
C PHE A 267 12.31 21.67 10.21
N PHE A 268 12.39 20.56 9.46
CA PHE A 268 11.30 19.59 9.38
C PHE A 268 11.00 18.97 10.74
N PHE A 269 12.02 18.51 11.48
CA PHE A 269 11.79 17.87 12.77
C PHE A 269 11.36 18.84 13.87
N ASP A 270 11.76 20.10 13.81
CA ASP A 270 11.22 21.15 14.69
C ASP A 270 9.73 21.35 14.42
N THR A 271 9.33 21.38 13.15
CA THR A 271 7.93 21.45 12.72
C THR A 271 7.17 20.20 13.16
N PHE A 272 7.72 19.01 12.89
CA PHE A 272 7.16 17.70 13.26
C PHE A 272 6.89 17.64 14.78
N ASN A 273 7.88 17.98 15.61
CA ASN A 273 7.74 17.94 17.07
C ASN A 273 6.67 18.90 17.56
N THR A 274 6.60 20.08 16.97
CA THR A 274 5.58 21.07 17.33
C THR A 274 4.18 20.59 16.96
N LEU A 275 3.99 20.03 15.77
CA LEU A 275 2.72 19.48 15.33
C LEU A 275 2.31 18.29 16.20
N ALA A 276 3.22 17.35 16.46
CA ALA A 276 2.96 16.19 17.30
C ALA A 276 2.56 16.60 18.74
N SER A 277 3.24 17.61 19.31
CA SER A 277 2.91 18.14 20.65
C SER A 277 1.54 18.83 20.73
N LYS A 278 1.02 19.30 19.60
CA LYS A 278 -0.30 19.92 19.46
C LYS A 278 -1.39 18.96 19.00
N ASP A 279 -1.11 17.65 18.97
CA ASP A 279 -2.01 16.61 18.41
C ASP A 279 -2.45 16.87 16.96
N LYS A 280 -1.61 17.55 16.16
CA LYS A 280 -1.86 17.78 14.74
C LYS A 280 -1.41 16.58 13.92
N GLN A 281 -2.16 16.22 12.88
CA GLN A 281 -1.89 15.05 12.09
C GLN A 281 -0.69 15.23 11.16
N ILE A 282 0.18 14.23 11.15
CA ILE A 282 1.33 14.16 10.23
C ILE A 282 1.20 12.91 9.39
N VAL A 283 1.39 13.05 8.08
CA VAL A 283 1.38 11.94 7.11
C VAL A 283 2.63 12.02 6.27
N LEU A 284 3.38 10.92 6.22
CA LEU A 284 4.65 10.84 5.50
C LEU A 284 4.61 9.70 4.50
N ALA A 285 5.25 9.88 3.34
CA ALA A 285 5.48 8.79 2.42
C ALA A 285 6.94 8.70 1.98
N ALA A 286 7.41 7.46 1.77
CA ALA A 286 8.76 7.16 1.33
C ALA A 286 8.83 5.94 0.39
N ASP A 287 9.99 5.76 -0.27
CA ASP A 287 10.27 4.56 -1.06
C ASP A 287 10.65 3.34 -0.20
N ARG A 288 10.97 3.55 1.08
CA ARG A 288 11.43 2.53 2.04
C ARG A 288 10.96 2.84 3.47
N ALA A 289 11.08 1.86 4.37
CA ALA A 289 10.69 2.00 5.77
C ALA A 289 11.54 3.04 6.52
N PRO A 290 11.04 3.64 7.64
CA PRO A 290 11.79 4.62 8.43
C PRO A 290 13.18 4.13 8.85
N SER A 291 13.30 2.88 9.31
CA SER A 291 14.57 2.27 9.72
C SER A 291 15.62 2.21 8.59
N GLN A 292 15.17 2.20 7.33
CA GLN A 292 16.06 2.18 6.17
C GLN A 292 16.42 3.59 5.68
N LEU A 293 15.67 4.63 6.08
CA LEU A 293 15.96 6.02 5.70
C LEU A 293 17.27 6.54 6.33
N GLY A 294 17.62 6.07 7.52
CA GLY A 294 18.86 6.43 8.23
C GLY A 294 20.12 5.71 7.74
N MET A 295 20.02 4.82 6.73
CA MET A 295 21.16 4.04 6.26
C MET A 295 21.96 4.74 5.15
N GLY A 296 23.26 4.43 5.06
CA GLY A 296 24.16 4.94 4.02
C GLY A 296 24.53 6.41 4.26
N ASP A 297 24.54 7.20 3.16
CA ASP A 297 24.89 8.62 3.19
C ASP A 297 23.73 9.53 3.64
N SER A 298 22.67 8.98 4.22
CA SER A 298 21.55 9.73 4.75
C SER A 298 21.96 10.62 5.93
N LYS A 299 21.34 11.79 6.04
CA LYS A 299 21.47 12.70 7.18
C LYS A 299 20.39 12.48 8.26
N PHE A 300 19.45 11.57 8.03
CA PHE A 300 18.49 11.17 9.06
C PHE A 300 19.21 10.35 10.14
N ASP A 301 19.06 10.76 11.39
CA ASP A 301 19.59 10.02 12.53
C ASP A 301 18.59 8.97 13.07
N GLU A 302 19.03 8.16 14.02
CA GLU A 302 18.21 7.11 14.64
C GLU A 302 17.01 7.68 15.41
N ARG A 303 17.14 8.87 16.01
CA ARG A 303 16.07 9.52 16.77
C ARG A 303 14.98 10.01 15.82
N GLU A 304 15.39 10.54 14.67
CA GLU A 304 14.51 11.04 13.62
C GLU A 304 13.71 9.91 12.98
N THR A 305 14.38 8.82 12.62
CA THR A 305 13.73 7.63 12.06
C THR A 305 12.79 6.95 13.07
N SER A 306 13.17 6.89 14.34
CA SER A 306 12.32 6.38 15.43
C SER A 306 11.05 7.23 15.62
N ARG A 307 11.14 8.56 15.49
CA ARG A 307 9.97 9.44 15.56
C ARG A 307 9.01 9.25 14.40
N MET A 308 9.54 9.06 13.19
CA MET A 308 8.70 8.75 12.02
C MET A 308 7.96 7.42 12.20
N ASP A 309 8.55 6.47 12.94
CA ASP A 309 8.00 5.12 13.21
C ASP A 309 7.15 5.05 14.49
N SER A 310 7.00 6.16 15.22
CA SER A 310 6.30 6.18 16.52
C SER A 310 4.79 6.00 16.43
N GLY A 311 4.20 6.20 15.25
CA GLY A 311 2.77 6.03 14.98
C GLY A 311 2.46 4.75 14.22
N VAL A 312 1.74 4.88 13.10
CA VAL A 312 1.38 3.75 12.24
C VAL A 312 2.22 3.74 10.98
N THR A 313 3.02 2.72 10.81
CA THR A 313 3.85 2.49 9.61
C THR A 313 3.26 1.36 8.77
N VAL A 314 2.89 1.65 7.53
CA VAL A 314 2.23 0.72 6.61
C VAL A 314 2.97 0.63 5.28
N SER A 315 3.06 -0.59 4.74
CA SER A 315 3.68 -0.82 3.44
C SER A 315 2.65 -0.94 2.33
N VAL A 316 2.96 -0.38 1.16
CA VAL A 316 2.27 -0.67 -0.09
C VAL A 316 3.16 -1.64 -0.87
N GLN A 317 2.66 -2.86 -1.07
CA GLN A 317 3.40 -3.92 -1.73
C GLN A 317 3.14 -3.93 -3.25
N VAL A 318 3.96 -4.70 -3.98
CA VAL A 318 3.79 -4.86 -5.42
C VAL A 318 2.50 -5.63 -5.72
N PRO A 319 1.73 -5.22 -6.75
CA PRO A 319 0.48 -5.90 -7.08
C PRO A 319 0.75 -7.34 -7.55
N ASP A 320 -0.03 -8.27 -7.03
CA ASP A 320 -0.13 -9.64 -7.53
C ASP A 320 -0.96 -9.69 -8.83
N TYR A 321 -1.23 -10.88 -9.36
CA TYR A 321 -2.02 -11.03 -10.58
C TYR A 321 -3.45 -10.52 -10.42
N GLU A 322 -4.10 -10.80 -9.28
CA GLU A 322 -5.48 -10.42 -9.03
C GLU A 322 -5.64 -8.90 -8.93
N LEU A 323 -4.75 -8.24 -8.21
CA LEU A 323 -4.73 -6.79 -8.12
C LEU A 323 -4.38 -6.15 -9.48
N LYS A 324 -3.45 -6.72 -10.27
CA LYS A 324 -3.16 -6.26 -11.64
C LYS A 324 -4.39 -6.35 -12.53
N LEU A 325 -5.14 -7.45 -12.45
CA LEU A 325 -6.36 -7.61 -13.25
C LEU A 325 -7.44 -6.60 -12.83
N LYS A 326 -7.64 -6.38 -11.54
CA LYS A 326 -8.54 -5.33 -11.01
C LYS A 326 -8.13 -3.93 -11.49
N LEU A 327 -6.83 -3.62 -11.42
CA LEU A 327 -6.28 -2.34 -11.90
C LEU A 327 -6.54 -2.13 -13.40
N ILE A 328 -6.25 -3.14 -14.22
CA ILE A 328 -6.45 -3.09 -15.68
C ILE A 328 -7.93 -2.90 -16.02
N ASN A 329 -8.82 -3.66 -15.38
CA ASN A 329 -10.26 -3.51 -15.59
C ASN A 329 -10.75 -2.12 -15.17
N ASN A 330 -10.31 -1.63 -14.02
CA ASN A 330 -10.67 -0.30 -13.53
C ASN A 330 -10.16 0.81 -14.46
N PHE A 331 -8.90 0.78 -14.88
CA PHE A 331 -8.34 1.76 -15.82
C PHE A 331 -9.05 1.70 -17.18
N TYR A 332 -9.30 0.50 -17.68
CA TYR A 332 -10.02 0.31 -18.94
C TYR A 332 -11.41 0.96 -18.90
N GLU A 333 -12.24 0.64 -17.90
CA GLU A 333 -13.58 1.19 -17.78
C GLU A 333 -13.58 2.71 -17.56
N ARG A 334 -12.67 3.21 -16.71
CA ARG A 334 -12.55 4.65 -16.45
C ARG A 334 -12.13 5.43 -17.69
N MET A 335 -11.10 4.96 -18.41
CA MET A 335 -10.64 5.63 -19.62
C MET A 335 -11.73 5.66 -20.69
N LYS A 336 -12.55 4.62 -20.82
CA LYS A 336 -13.71 4.63 -21.71
C LYS A 336 -14.77 5.64 -21.29
N LEU A 337 -15.13 5.66 -20.00
CA LEU A 337 -16.13 6.59 -19.49
C LEU A 337 -15.66 8.05 -19.59
N ASP A 338 -14.40 8.31 -19.28
CA ASP A 338 -13.81 9.65 -19.41
C ASP A 338 -13.78 10.08 -20.89
N ALA A 339 -13.42 9.17 -21.80
CA ALA A 339 -13.42 9.43 -23.24
C ALA A 339 -14.82 9.71 -23.81
N GLU A 340 -15.82 8.96 -23.39
CA GLU A 340 -17.23 9.20 -23.75
C GLU A 340 -17.70 10.59 -23.27
N ALA A 341 -17.30 10.97 -22.06
CA ALA A 341 -17.70 12.21 -21.43
C ALA A 341 -17.01 13.45 -21.98
N GLU A 342 -15.71 13.35 -22.30
CA GLU A 342 -14.89 14.43 -22.82
C GLU A 342 -14.83 14.43 -24.36
N HIS A 343 -15.59 13.52 -25.02
CA HIS A 343 -15.61 13.32 -26.48
C HIS A 343 -14.20 13.05 -27.08
N ILE A 344 -13.33 12.37 -26.31
CA ILE A 344 -11.99 12.00 -26.76
C ILE A 344 -12.07 10.80 -27.71
N LYS A 345 -11.78 11.00 -28.96
CA LYS A 345 -11.66 9.91 -29.93
C LYS A 345 -10.39 9.10 -29.64
N GLY A 346 -10.51 7.76 -29.63
CA GLY A 346 -9.35 6.87 -29.52
C GLY A 346 -9.24 6.07 -28.24
N LEU A 347 -10.09 6.32 -27.23
CA LEU A 347 -10.11 5.54 -25.97
C LEU A 347 -11.44 4.80 -25.75
N SER A 348 -12.33 4.75 -26.74
CA SER A 348 -13.66 4.12 -26.65
C SER A 348 -13.71 2.68 -27.16
N ALA A 349 -12.59 2.14 -27.62
CA ALA A 349 -12.49 0.79 -28.18
C ALA A 349 -12.79 -0.33 -27.18
N ASN A 350 -13.19 -1.49 -27.70
CA ASN A 350 -13.41 -2.67 -26.89
C ASN A 350 -12.14 -3.52 -26.77
N ILE A 351 -11.80 -3.92 -25.54
CA ILE A 351 -10.78 -4.93 -25.24
C ILE A 351 -11.46 -6.10 -24.55
N SER A 352 -11.40 -7.30 -25.14
CA SER A 352 -12.03 -8.50 -24.58
C SER A 352 -11.45 -8.87 -23.23
N ASP A 353 -12.22 -9.62 -22.41
CA ASP A 353 -11.77 -10.12 -21.12
C ASP A 353 -10.51 -10.98 -21.24
N GLU A 354 -10.42 -11.79 -22.32
CA GLU A 354 -9.23 -12.60 -22.59
C GLU A 354 -7.99 -11.72 -22.77
N MET A 355 -8.11 -10.63 -23.52
CA MET A 355 -6.98 -9.70 -23.71
C MET A 355 -6.63 -8.96 -22.42
N ARG A 356 -7.60 -8.57 -21.59
CA ARG A 356 -7.35 -7.93 -20.29
C ARG A 356 -6.65 -8.87 -19.31
N ARG A 357 -7.01 -10.16 -19.29
CA ARG A 357 -6.29 -11.19 -18.52
C ARG A 357 -4.85 -11.37 -19.01
N LEU A 358 -4.66 -11.44 -20.33
CA LEU A 358 -3.32 -11.47 -20.91
C LEU A 358 -2.52 -10.21 -20.56
N MET A 359 -3.15 -9.04 -20.56
CA MET A 359 -2.52 -7.80 -20.09
C MET A 359 -2.06 -7.92 -18.64
N ALA A 360 -2.87 -8.50 -17.74
CA ALA A 360 -2.51 -8.71 -16.34
C ALA A 360 -1.33 -9.67 -16.17
N GLU A 361 -1.28 -10.76 -16.98
CA GLU A 361 -0.15 -11.68 -17.02
C GLU A 361 1.16 -11.01 -17.48
N ARG A 362 1.05 -10.04 -18.39
CA ARG A 362 2.20 -9.36 -19.00
C ARG A 362 2.60 -8.07 -18.31
N ALA A 363 1.74 -7.53 -17.46
CA ALA A 363 2.00 -6.28 -16.76
C ALA A 363 3.09 -6.46 -15.69
N GLY A 364 4.01 -5.50 -15.62
CA GLY A 364 4.97 -5.39 -14.52
C GLY A 364 4.32 -4.95 -13.21
N THR A 365 5.12 -4.45 -12.29
CA THR A 365 4.67 -4.13 -10.92
C THR A 365 4.37 -2.64 -10.69
N ASN A 366 4.76 -1.77 -11.60
CA ASN A 366 4.57 -0.34 -11.47
C ASN A 366 3.19 0.08 -12.01
N ILE A 367 2.31 0.54 -11.11
CA ILE A 367 0.90 0.86 -11.42
C ILE A 367 0.79 2.00 -12.43
N ARG A 368 1.68 3.02 -12.41
CA ARG A 368 1.70 4.09 -13.42
C ARG A 368 2.01 3.56 -14.81
N VAL A 369 2.91 2.58 -14.90
CA VAL A 369 3.25 1.95 -16.18
C VAL A 369 2.11 1.05 -16.66
N ILE A 370 1.40 0.36 -15.73
CA ILE A 370 0.20 -0.43 -16.05
C ILE A 370 -0.89 0.46 -16.63
N GLU A 371 -1.15 1.62 -16.03
CA GLU A 371 -2.12 2.60 -16.55
C GLU A 371 -1.78 3.02 -17.99
N GLY A 372 -0.52 3.43 -18.22
CA GLY A 372 -0.06 3.78 -19.56
C GLY A 372 -0.05 2.59 -20.55
N PHE A 373 0.04 1.36 -20.06
CA PHE A 373 -0.12 0.15 -20.87
C PHE A 373 -1.56 -0.03 -21.33
N VAL A 374 -2.53 0.10 -20.42
CA VAL A 374 -3.97 0.05 -20.76
C VAL A 374 -4.32 1.11 -21.79
N GLN A 375 -3.86 2.35 -21.57
CA GLN A 375 -4.09 3.44 -22.52
C GLN A 375 -3.54 3.12 -23.91
N THR A 376 -2.33 2.58 -23.99
CA THR A 376 -1.71 2.22 -25.29
C THR A 376 -2.47 1.09 -25.98
N CYS A 377 -2.94 0.09 -25.22
CA CYS A 377 -3.78 -1.00 -25.76
C CYS A 377 -5.12 -0.46 -26.29
N LEU A 378 -5.78 0.46 -25.55
CA LEU A 378 -7.02 1.11 -26.02
C LEU A 378 -6.83 1.89 -27.31
N MET A 379 -5.78 2.71 -27.43
CA MET A 379 -5.47 3.45 -28.65
C MET A 379 -5.20 2.50 -29.84
N THR A 380 -4.49 1.39 -29.58
CA THR A 380 -4.21 0.38 -30.62
C THR A 380 -5.49 -0.33 -31.06
N ALA A 381 -6.35 -0.70 -30.09
CA ALA A 381 -7.64 -1.31 -30.38
C ALA A 381 -8.51 -0.39 -31.23
N HIS A 382 -8.60 0.91 -30.90
CA HIS A 382 -9.35 1.90 -31.65
C HIS A 382 -8.84 2.06 -33.09
N GLY A 383 -7.53 2.10 -33.28
CA GLY A 383 -6.93 2.16 -34.63
C GLY A 383 -7.28 0.95 -35.48
N LYS A 384 -7.37 -0.24 -34.86
CA LYS A 384 -7.75 -1.48 -35.55
C LYS A 384 -9.26 -1.57 -35.82
N GLU A 385 -10.12 -1.19 -34.88
CA GLU A 385 -11.57 -1.14 -35.08
C GLU A 385 -11.94 -0.26 -36.29
N SER A 386 -11.23 0.83 -36.48
CA SER A 386 -11.40 1.73 -37.66
C SER A 386 -11.10 1.04 -38.98
N SER A 387 -10.35 -0.06 -38.98
CA SER A 387 -10.03 -0.90 -40.15
C SER A 387 -10.73 -2.27 -40.13
N GLY A 388 -11.72 -2.46 -39.23
CA GLY A 388 -12.51 -3.70 -39.14
C GLY A 388 -11.79 -4.84 -38.40
N GLY A 389 -10.72 -4.55 -37.67
CA GLY A 389 -9.97 -5.52 -36.87
C GLY A 389 -10.18 -5.34 -35.37
N GLU A 390 -9.63 -6.26 -34.56
CA GLU A 390 -9.64 -6.22 -33.11
C GLU A 390 -8.21 -6.25 -32.55
N LEU A 391 -8.04 -5.86 -31.28
CA LEU A 391 -6.77 -6.01 -30.55
C LEU A 391 -6.38 -7.50 -30.47
N THR A 392 -5.24 -7.84 -31.00
CA THR A 392 -4.76 -9.23 -31.02
C THR A 392 -3.82 -9.53 -29.85
N ARG A 393 -3.63 -10.83 -29.57
CA ARG A 393 -2.66 -11.31 -28.59
C ARG A 393 -1.24 -10.80 -28.88
N ASP A 394 -0.83 -10.79 -30.15
CA ASP A 394 0.49 -10.30 -30.56
C ASP A 394 0.68 -8.79 -30.34
N ASP A 395 -0.39 -8.01 -30.46
CA ASP A 395 -0.34 -6.58 -30.13
C ASP A 395 -0.09 -6.37 -28.64
N VAL A 396 -0.83 -7.08 -27.79
CA VAL A 396 -0.66 -7.00 -26.33
C VAL A 396 0.76 -7.38 -25.93
N ILE A 397 1.29 -8.47 -26.51
CA ILE A 397 2.67 -8.92 -26.28
C ILE A 397 3.68 -7.84 -26.73
N ARG A 398 3.53 -7.31 -27.94
CA ARG A 398 4.42 -6.28 -28.48
C ARG A 398 4.39 -4.99 -27.65
N ILE A 399 3.20 -4.54 -27.25
CA ILE A 399 3.05 -3.34 -26.41
C ILE A 399 3.66 -3.58 -25.03
N SER A 400 3.44 -4.75 -24.43
CA SER A 400 4.01 -5.10 -23.12
C SER A 400 5.54 -5.10 -23.18
N GLN A 401 6.15 -5.67 -24.23
CA GLN A 401 7.60 -5.67 -24.44
C GLN A 401 8.17 -4.26 -24.61
N ALA A 402 7.42 -3.35 -25.24
CA ALA A 402 7.83 -1.95 -25.38
C ALA A 402 7.73 -1.17 -24.04
N LYS A 403 6.72 -1.45 -23.20
CA LYS A 403 6.55 -0.81 -21.88
C LYS A 403 7.52 -1.35 -20.85
N TRP A 404 7.81 -2.63 -20.92
CA TRP A 404 8.79 -3.34 -20.10
C TRP A 404 9.82 -3.96 -21.03
N PRO A 405 10.70 -3.14 -21.66
CA PRO A 405 11.76 -3.67 -22.51
C PRO A 405 12.60 -4.61 -21.66
N SER A 406 12.70 -5.81 -22.10
CA SER A 406 13.37 -6.89 -21.40
C SER A 406 14.87 -6.64 -21.22
N GLY A 407 15.18 -5.84 -20.22
CA GLY A 407 16.26 -6.08 -19.32
C GLY A 407 15.87 -7.13 -18.27
N GLN A 408 14.57 -7.38 -18.07
CA GLN A 408 14.02 -8.62 -17.51
C GLN A 408 13.52 -9.47 -18.69
N LYS A 409 14.39 -10.32 -19.28
CA LYS A 409 13.93 -11.60 -19.79
C LYS A 409 12.99 -12.11 -18.68
N ILE A 410 11.73 -12.40 -19.05
CA ILE A 410 10.87 -13.19 -18.15
C ILE A 410 11.59 -14.52 -18.09
N MET A 411 12.45 -14.66 -17.08
CA MET A 411 13.15 -15.90 -16.83
C MET A 411 12.08 -16.91 -16.45
N THR A 412 11.98 -17.98 -17.19
CA THR A 412 11.09 -19.06 -16.80
C THR A 412 11.70 -19.82 -15.63
N ILE A 413 10.86 -20.40 -14.80
CA ILE A 413 11.33 -21.23 -13.67
C ILE A 413 12.26 -22.33 -14.18
N GLU A 414 11.97 -22.90 -15.35
CA GLU A 414 12.77 -23.94 -16.00
C GLU A 414 14.18 -23.46 -16.36
N GLN A 415 14.31 -22.19 -16.81
CA GLN A 415 15.61 -21.60 -17.10
C GLN A 415 16.45 -21.40 -15.84
N ILE A 416 15.82 -20.96 -14.76
CA ILE A 416 16.49 -20.81 -13.47
C ILE A 416 16.88 -22.16 -12.90
N GLN A 417 15.99 -23.16 -12.96
CA GLN A 417 16.30 -24.53 -12.56
C GLN A 417 17.50 -25.07 -13.32
N LYS A 418 17.54 -24.91 -14.64
CA LYS A 418 18.65 -25.36 -15.47
C LYS A 418 19.98 -24.65 -15.13
N ALA A 419 19.95 -23.37 -14.83
CA ALA A 419 21.15 -22.64 -14.39
C ALA A 419 21.65 -23.13 -13.03
N VAL A 420 20.74 -23.38 -12.09
CA VAL A 420 21.07 -23.97 -10.78
C VAL A 420 21.61 -25.40 -10.92
N GLU A 421 21.00 -26.22 -11.77
CA GLU A 421 21.47 -27.59 -12.08
C GLU A 421 22.91 -27.57 -12.61
N THR A 422 23.17 -26.68 -13.56
CA THR A 422 24.51 -26.53 -14.13
C THR A 422 25.54 -26.02 -13.13
N TYR A 423 25.16 -25.06 -12.30
CA TYR A 423 26.07 -24.43 -11.34
C TYR A 423 26.45 -25.38 -10.18
N TYR A 424 25.47 -26.15 -9.68
CA TYR A 424 25.65 -27.07 -8.56
C TYR A 424 25.93 -28.50 -8.99
N ASP A 425 25.98 -28.80 -10.29
CA ASP A 425 26.13 -30.12 -10.85
C ASP A 425 25.13 -31.14 -10.29
N VAL A 426 23.85 -30.80 -10.29
CA VAL A 426 22.76 -31.61 -9.76
C VAL A 426 21.75 -31.95 -10.87
N ALA A 427 21.23 -33.17 -10.85
CA ALA A 427 20.22 -33.59 -11.83
C ALA A 427 18.88 -32.91 -11.54
N HIS A 428 18.10 -32.59 -12.58
CA HIS A 428 16.76 -32.01 -12.46
C HIS A 428 15.85 -32.81 -11.51
N SER A 429 15.86 -34.16 -11.64
CA SER A 429 15.09 -35.06 -10.78
C SER A 429 15.46 -34.96 -9.30
N ASP A 430 16.70 -34.58 -8.97
CA ASP A 430 17.16 -34.38 -7.61
C ASP A 430 16.83 -32.98 -7.11
N LEU A 431 16.87 -31.97 -7.97
CA LEU A 431 16.48 -30.58 -7.63
C LEU A 431 15.00 -30.53 -7.26
N VAL A 432 14.10 -31.11 -8.05
CA VAL A 432 12.65 -31.10 -7.82
C VAL A 432 12.17 -32.29 -6.97
N GLY A 433 13.01 -33.29 -6.74
CA GLY A 433 12.68 -34.52 -6.03
C GLY A 433 12.39 -34.35 -4.55
N SER A 434 11.90 -35.43 -3.90
CA SER A 434 11.56 -35.48 -2.48
C SER A 434 12.74 -35.77 -1.56
N LYS A 435 13.89 -36.16 -2.10
CA LYS A 435 15.10 -36.49 -1.33
C LYS A 435 15.55 -35.29 -0.47
N ARG A 436 15.96 -35.55 0.79
CA ARG A 436 16.37 -34.52 1.75
C ARG A 436 17.87 -34.59 2.08
N ASN A 437 18.70 -34.95 1.11
CA ASN A 437 20.13 -34.96 1.28
C ASN A 437 20.68 -33.55 1.49
N LYS A 438 21.64 -33.37 2.38
CA LYS A 438 22.22 -32.08 2.71
C LYS A 438 22.78 -31.36 1.47
N GLU A 439 23.38 -32.11 0.55
CA GLU A 439 23.95 -31.61 -0.71
C GLU A 439 22.89 -31.07 -1.69
N LEU A 440 21.63 -31.50 -1.58
CA LEU A 440 20.53 -31.07 -2.44
C LEU A 440 19.71 -29.94 -1.82
N MET A 441 19.90 -29.65 -0.54
CA MET A 441 19.09 -28.61 0.14
C MET A 441 19.52 -27.21 -0.26
N GLU A 442 20.83 -26.95 -0.33
CA GLU A 442 21.36 -25.64 -0.75
C GLU A 442 20.96 -25.27 -2.18
N PRO A 443 21.22 -26.11 -3.21
CA PRO A 443 20.78 -25.84 -4.58
C PRO A 443 19.28 -25.56 -4.67
N ARG A 444 18.48 -26.29 -3.93
CA ARG A 444 17.03 -26.17 -3.91
C ARG A 444 16.57 -24.88 -3.27
N HIS A 445 17.15 -24.47 -2.13
CA HIS A 445 16.85 -23.20 -1.48
C HIS A 445 17.26 -22.02 -2.36
N VAL A 446 18.45 -22.07 -2.95
CA VAL A 446 18.95 -21.02 -3.86
C VAL A 446 18.10 -20.96 -5.12
N GLY A 447 17.70 -22.08 -5.72
CA GLY A 447 16.82 -22.11 -6.89
C GLY A 447 15.44 -21.50 -6.62
N ILE A 448 14.83 -21.81 -5.48
CA ILE A 448 13.57 -21.23 -5.04
C ILE A 448 13.72 -19.72 -4.80
N TRP A 449 14.79 -19.29 -4.14
CA TRP A 449 15.08 -17.88 -3.87
C TRP A 449 15.30 -17.10 -5.17
N LEU A 450 16.15 -17.62 -6.08
CA LEU A 450 16.37 -17.00 -7.40
C LEU A 450 15.09 -16.90 -8.22
N THR A 451 14.23 -17.92 -8.16
CA THR A 451 12.94 -17.91 -8.84
C THR A 451 12.05 -16.79 -8.28
N ARG A 452 12.04 -16.59 -6.97
CA ARG A 452 11.29 -15.49 -6.34
C ARG A 452 11.84 -14.13 -6.72
N GLU A 453 13.17 -13.98 -6.79
CA GLU A 453 13.86 -12.73 -7.10
C GLU A 453 13.76 -12.35 -8.58
N LEU A 454 13.84 -13.34 -9.48
CA LEU A 454 13.98 -13.11 -10.92
C LEU A 454 12.68 -13.32 -11.71
N THR A 455 11.60 -13.75 -11.04
CA THR A 455 10.30 -13.98 -11.68
C THR A 455 9.16 -13.40 -10.84
N ASP A 456 8.03 -13.10 -11.49
CA ASP A 456 6.80 -12.66 -10.82
C ASP A 456 5.88 -13.82 -10.40
N ASN A 457 6.42 -15.06 -10.33
CA ASN A 457 5.63 -16.24 -9.98
C ASN A 457 5.20 -16.22 -8.50
N THR A 458 3.99 -16.70 -8.23
CA THR A 458 3.49 -16.83 -6.86
C THR A 458 4.26 -17.92 -6.10
N LEU A 459 4.30 -17.83 -4.76
CA LEU A 459 4.94 -18.87 -3.95
C LEU A 459 4.31 -20.26 -4.16
N ALA A 460 3.03 -20.29 -4.50
CA ALA A 460 2.32 -21.54 -4.85
C ALA A 460 2.84 -22.13 -6.16
N ASP A 461 3.02 -21.29 -7.21
CA ASP A 461 3.54 -21.73 -8.50
C ASP A 461 5.00 -22.19 -8.38
N ILE A 462 5.82 -21.45 -7.64
CA ILE A 462 7.20 -21.85 -7.32
C ILE A 462 7.21 -23.20 -6.63
N GLY A 463 6.39 -23.39 -5.59
CA GLY A 463 6.30 -24.65 -4.87
C GLY A 463 5.89 -25.82 -5.78
N LYS A 464 4.91 -25.60 -6.65
CA LYS A 464 4.44 -26.59 -7.63
C LYS A 464 5.55 -27.03 -8.59
N LYS A 465 6.34 -26.08 -9.11
CA LYS A 465 7.46 -26.34 -10.03
C LYS A 465 8.69 -26.95 -9.35
N PHE A 466 8.89 -26.74 -8.07
CA PHE A 466 9.95 -27.36 -7.28
C PHE A 466 9.49 -28.64 -6.56
N GLY A 467 8.61 -29.42 -7.19
CA GLY A 467 8.22 -30.77 -6.75
C GLY A 467 7.03 -30.79 -5.78
N GLY A 468 6.05 -29.90 -5.98
CA GLY A 468 4.79 -29.88 -5.22
C GLY A 468 4.97 -29.42 -3.76
N ARG A 469 5.91 -28.53 -3.50
CA ARG A 469 6.20 -28.03 -2.14
C ARG A 469 5.14 -27.06 -1.67
N SER A 470 4.84 -27.14 -0.37
CA SER A 470 3.88 -26.22 0.25
C SER A 470 4.40 -24.78 0.25
N HIS A 471 3.50 -23.83 0.31
CA HIS A 471 3.79 -22.40 0.46
C HIS A 471 4.73 -22.12 1.66
N ALA A 472 4.52 -22.82 2.79
CA ALA A 472 5.38 -22.70 3.97
C ALA A 472 6.82 -23.17 3.68
N THR A 473 6.99 -24.26 2.92
CA THR A 473 8.33 -24.75 2.53
C THR A 473 9.05 -23.76 1.63
N VAL A 474 8.35 -23.15 0.67
CA VAL A 474 8.92 -22.12 -0.21
C VAL A 474 9.35 -20.90 0.59
N LYS A 475 8.49 -20.42 1.48
CA LYS A 475 8.80 -19.28 2.37
C LYS A 475 10.01 -19.57 3.27
N HIS A 476 10.09 -20.78 3.83
CA HIS A 476 11.25 -21.20 4.62
C HIS A 476 12.54 -21.22 3.80
N SER A 477 12.48 -21.69 2.54
CA SER A 477 13.65 -21.70 1.65
C SER A 477 14.17 -20.29 1.37
N ILE A 478 13.27 -19.35 1.11
CA ILE A 478 13.60 -17.94 0.90
C ILE A 478 14.27 -17.37 2.16
N TYR A 479 13.62 -17.52 3.31
CA TYR A 479 14.17 -17.05 4.58
C TYR A 479 15.55 -17.63 4.90
N TRP A 480 15.75 -18.91 4.61
CA TRP A 480 17.04 -19.56 4.84
C TRP A 480 18.16 -18.93 4.00
N VAL A 481 17.91 -18.66 2.71
CA VAL A 481 18.91 -18.00 1.84
C VAL A 481 19.19 -16.57 2.32
N ASP A 482 18.16 -15.78 2.62
CA ASP A 482 18.29 -14.40 3.09
C ASP A 482 19.09 -14.33 4.41
N LYS A 483 18.86 -15.29 5.32
CA LYS A 483 19.60 -15.39 6.57
C LYS A 483 21.05 -15.77 6.33
N THR A 484 21.30 -16.83 5.53
CA THR A 484 22.65 -17.34 5.27
C THR A 484 23.51 -16.31 4.53
N MET A 485 22.93 -15.54 3.59
CA MET A 485 23.65 -14.44 2.92
C MET A 485 24.08 -13.32 3.88
N LYS A 486 23.37 -13.11 4.98
CA LYS A 486 23.77 -12.13 6.02
C LYS A 486 24.87 -12.65 6.94
N GLU A 487 24.94 -13.95 7.15
CA GLU A 487 25.85 -14.60 8.07
C GLU A 487 27.15 -15.08 7.39
N ASP A 488 27.08 -15.40 6.09
CA ASP A 488 28.19 -15.97 5.30
C ASP A 488 28.40 -15.18 4.01
N ARG A 489 29.50 -14.40 3.97
CA ARG A 489 29.87 -13.57 2.82
C ARG A 489 30.26 -14.41 1.59
N ILE A 490 30.86 -15.59 1.79
CA ILE A 490 31.25 -16.48 0.68
C ILE A 490 29.98 -17.02 0.02
N PHE A 491 29.00 -17.39 0.81
CA PHE A 491 27.70 -17.82 0.29
C PHE A 491 26.97 -16.67 -0.43
N GLN A 492 27.04 -15.46 0.11
CA GLN A 492 26.49 -14.27 -0.53
C GLN A 492 27.11 -14.03 -1.92
N ASP A 493 28.44 -14.04 -2.01
CA ASP A 493 29.16 -13.86 -3.27
C ASP A 493 28.82 -14.98 -4.29
N LYS A 494 28.67 -16.21 -3.81
CA LYS A 494 28.27 -17.36 -4.61
C LYS A 494 26.86 -17.19 -5.22
N VAL A 495 25.88 -16.82 -4.42
CA VAL A 495 24.49 -16.58 -4.85
C VAL A 495 24.43 -15.38 -5.81
N GLN A 496 25.17 -14.31 -5.53
CA GLN A 496 25.22 -13.14 -6.40
C GLN A 496 25.86 -13.49 -7.75
N THR A 497 26.97 -14.20 -7.78
CA THR A 497 27.60 -14.65 -9.02
C THR A 497 26.66 -15.50 -9.86
N LEU A 498 25.91 -16.41 -9.23
CA LEU A 498 24.92 -17.21 -9.95
C LEU A 498 23.77 -16.34 -10.49
N LYS A 499 23.28 -15.39 -9.68
CA LYS A 499 22.24 -14.44 -10.10
C LYS A 499 22.71 -13.62 -11.32
N ASP A 500 23.93 -13.10 -11.28
CA ASP A 500 24.51 -12.32 -12.37
C ASP A 500 24.73 -13.16 -13.63
N SER A 501 25.21 -14.40 -13.49
CA SER A 501 25.35 -15.33 -14.62
C SER A 501 24.03 -15.65 -15.34
N ILE A 502 22.94 -15.71 -14.57
CA ILE A 502 21.59 -15.92 -15.07
C ILE A 502 21.07 -14.68 -15.79
N THR A 503 21.34 -13.48 -15.25
CA THR A 503 20.88 -12.21 -15.80
C THR A 503 21.75 -11.72 -16.97
N ASP A 504 23.05 -12.05 -16.99
CA ASP A 504 24.02 -11.63 -18.00
C ASP A 504 24.14 -12.57 -19.22
N THR A 505 23.40 -13.70 -19.23
CA THR A 505 23.39 -14.58 -20.41
C THR A 505 22.68 -13.86 -21.57
N ARG A 506 23.45 -13.03 -22.28
CA ARG A 506 23.11 -12.34 -23.52
C ARG A 506 23.06 -13.33 -24.71
#